data_833cb56fd1295bddc56fb74768ac60d9
#
_entry.id   833cb56fd1295bddc56fb74768ac60d9
#
_cell.length_a   1.000
_cell.length_b   1.000
_cell.length_c   1.000
_cell.angle_alpha   90.00
_cell.angle_beta   90.00
_cell.angle_gamma   90.00
#
_symmetry.space_group_name_H-M   'P 1'
#
loop_
_entity.id
_entity.type
_entity.pdbx_description
1 polymer ?
#
loop_
_entity_poly.entity_id
_entity_poly.type
_entity_poly.pdbx_seq_one_letter_code
_entity_poly.pdbx_strand_id
1 'polypeptide(L)'
;EQAPGVPLYITPTTSSTPGNPRGTVEEVYARINKDIERGISLLKDAEEQGVTQIHKSHIDYYVANGIKSRIALVQNRWKDALDAAQIALEKPDLKLAGTSDLTKGFNQLGMVSVLWGAEIQKSDQIGAYASFFGHMDATAGMHGSYDRKCISAWLYKQMGLQDIRRISWWKGEIATALEASFGPQKSYCTTKFTFSDVTSYLGDNIYMRAEELLLTEAEALCRLERYGEARTLMETFGTIRERSYVRNRLDKVSDSKEMSVDVYGTGTSPEIKTLLDEILLQRRIELWGETGRLFDVLRLRVGYYRDYEGSNHVVKLSDETRQPDYKGFILTIPQSEFDGNINMDPIADQNPL
;
A
#
# COMPACT_ATOMS: atom_id res chain seq x y z
N GLU A 1 8.33 -6.25 -21.36
CA GLU A 1 8.43 -4.77 -21.57
C GLU A 1 7.79 -4.35 -22.89
N GLN A 2 7.74 -5.23 -23.91
CA GLN A 2 7.03 -5.01 -25.17
C GLN A 2 5.51 -5.30 -25.07
N ALA A 3 5.02 -5.73 -23.90
CA ALA A 3 3.59 -5.94 -23.68
C ALA A 3 2.80 -4.64 -23.86
N PRO A 4 1.53 -4.73 -24.29
CA PRO A 4 0.69 -3.56 -24.47
C PRO A 4 0.51 -2.80 -23.14
N GLY A 5 0.80 -1.51 -23.17
CA GLY A 5 0.58 -0.56 -22.08
C GLY A 5 -0.76 0.18 -22.22
N VAL A 6 -0.71 1.50 -22.17
CA VAL A 6 -1.88 2.38 -22.31
C VAL A 6 -1.62 3.44 -23.38
N PRO A 7 -2.66 4.08 -23.94
CA PRO A 7 -2.50 5.26 -24.78
C PRO A 7 -1.77 6.38 -24.03
N LEU A 8 -0.76 6.98 -24.66
CA LEU A 8 0.00 8.07 -24.05
C LEU A 8 -0.40 9.42 -24.67
N TYR A 9 -0.85 10.34 -23.83
CA TYR A 9 -1.15 11.72 -24.20
C TYR A 9 -0.17 12.64 -23.48
N ILE A 10 0.61 13.40 -24.27
CA ILE A 10 1.66 14.29 -23.78
C ILE A 10 1.35 15.78 -23.97
N THR A 11 0.21 16.07 -24.52
CA THR A 11 -0.37 17.41 -24.69
C THR A 11 -1.82 17.40 -24.24
N PRO A 12 -2.39 18.55 -23.83
CA PRO A 12 -3.81 18.62 -23.47
C PRO A 12 -4.69 18.14 -24.63
N THR A 13 -5.68 17.32 -24.30
CA THR A 13 -6.66 16.79 -25.25
C THR A 13 -7.93 17.65 -25.28
N THR A 14 -8.63 17.63 -26.40
CA THR A 14 -9.94 18.25 -26.60
C THR A 14 -10.93 17.24 -27.13
N SER A 15 -12.20 17.56 -27.24
CA SER A 15 -13.22 16.68 -27.84
C SER A 15 -12.95 16.30 -29.30
N SER A 16 -12.06 17.04 -29.98
CA SER A 16 -11.64 16.77 -31.36
C SER A 16 -10.28 16.07 -31.46
N THR A 17 -9.62 15.79 -30.34
CA THR A 17 -8.33 15.09 -30.35
C THR A 17 -8.55 13.62 -30.70
N PRO A 18 -7.96 13.09 -31.78
CA PRO A 18 -8.01 11.67 -32.05
C PRO A 18 -7.35 10.90 -30.90
N GLY A 19 -7.90 9.74 -30.54
CA GLY A 19 -7.27 8.87 -29.56
C GLY A 19 -5.92 8.35 -30.06
N ASN A 20 -4.99 8.04 -29.18
CA ASN A 20 -3.72 7.39 -29.51
C ASN A 20 -3.86 5.88 -29.39
N PRO A 21 -3.12 5.09 -30.18
CA PRO A 21 -3.00 3.65 -29.95
C PRO A 21 -2.29 3.39 -28.63
N ARG A 22 -2.38 2.15 -28.14
CA ARG A 22 -1.63 1.71 -26.96
C ARG A 22 -0.13 1.80 -27.22
N GLY A 23 0.60 2.44 -26.33
CA GLY A 23 2.05 2.28 -26.27
C GLY A 23 2.42 0.97 -25.59
N THR A 24 3.70 0.63 -25.60
CA THR A 24 4.23 -0.50 -24.83
C THR A 24 4.36 -0.15 -23.34
N VAL A 25 4.42 -1.16 -22.48
CA VAL A 25 4.72 -0.97 -21.05
C VAL A 25 6.04 -0.22 -20.86
N GLU A 26 7.05 -0.51 -21.70
CA GLU A 26 8.34 0.17 -21.65
C GLU A 26 8.23 1.67 -21.96
N GLU A 27 7.50 2.04 -23.01
CA GLU A 27 7.25 3.45 -23.36
C GLU A 27 6.51 4.20 -22.25
N VAL A 28 5.51 3.56 -21.65
CA VAL A 28 4.79 4.13 -20.51
C VAL A 28 5.71 4.39 -19.32
N TYR A 29 6.53 3.42 -18.95
CA TYR A 29 7.49 3.60 -17.84
C TYR A 29 8.60 4.59 -18.17
N ALA A 30 9.07 4.62 -19.41
CA ALA A 30 10.03 5.64 -19.86
C ALA A 30 9.45 7.05 -19.68
N ARG A 31 8.17 7.23 -20.01
CA ARG A 31 7.46 8.50 -19.80
C ARG A 31 7.31 8.82 -18.33
N ILE A 32 6.85 7.88 -17.51
CA ILE A 32 6.69 8.05 -16.05
C ILE A 32 8.03 8.46 -15.42
N ASN A 33 9.11 7.78 -15.76
CA ASN A 33 10.44 8.09 -15.23
C ASN A 33 10.92 9.48 -15.64
N LYS A 34 10.71 9.87 -16.91
CA LYS A 34 11.05 11.20 -17.38
C LYS A 34 10.27 12.30 -16.65
N ASP A 35 8.99 12.08 -16.42
CA ASP A 35 8.13 13.06 -15.76
C ASP A 35 8.47 13.21 -14.29
N ILE A 36 8.72 12.11 -13.57
CA ILE A 36 9.07 12.19 -12.15
C ILE A 36 10.44 12.84 -11.94
N GLU A 37 11.44 12.52 -12.78
CA GLU A 37 12.76 13.17 -12.69
C GLU A 37 12.67 14.68 -12.96
N ARG A 38 11.89 15.07 -13.97
CA ARG A 38 11.67 16.49 -14.26
C ARG A 38 10.93 17.19 -13.12
N GLY A 39 9.92 16.54 -12.54
CA GLY A 39 9.18 17.05 -11.39
C GLY A 39 10.08 17.27 -10.18
N ILE A 40 10.92 16.29 -9.85
CA ILE A 40 11.89 16.37 -8.74
C ILE A 40 12.87 17.53 -8.96
N SER A 41 13.42 17.68 -10.18
CA SER A 41 14.32 18.79 -10.49
C SER A 41 13.66 20.15 -10.26
N LEU A 42 12.44 20.34 -10.76
CA LEU A 42 11.70 21.62 -10.60
C LEU A 42 11.36 21.91 -9.14
N LEU A 43 10.98 20.89 -8.36
CA LEU A 43 10.66 21.05 -6.95
C LEU A 43 11.89 21.35 -6.11
N LYS A 44 13.05 20.75 -6.47
CA LYS A 44 14.32 21.07 -5.84
C LYS A 44 14.73 22.51 -6.10
N ASP A 45 14.66 22.96 -7.37
CA ASP A 45 14.96 24.35 -7.74
C ASP A 45 14.05 25.33 -6.97
N ALA A 46 12.76 25.00 -6.79
CA ALA A 46 11.82 25.79 -6.04
C ALA A 46 12.17 25.86 -4.54
N GLU A 47 12.55 24.75 -3.94
CA GLU A 47 12.98 24.69 -2.53
C GLU A 47 14.26 25.54 -2.30
N GLU A 48 15.24 25.46 -3.19
CA GLU A 48 16.46 26.28 -3.15
C GLU A 48 16.14 27.78 -3.27
N GLN A 49 15.02 28.14 -3.90
CA GLN A 49 14.49 29.51 -3.97
C GLN A 49 13.62 29.90 -2.77
N GLY A 50 13.51 29.05 -1.76
CA GLY A 50 12.74 29.30 -0.54
C GLY A 50 11.24 29.00 -0.66
N VAL A 51 10.79 28.37 -1.73
CA VAL A 51 9.41 27.88 -1.85
C VAL A 51 9.28 26.57 -1.09
N THR A 52 8.58 26.60 0.03
CA THR A 52 8.36 25.43 0.88
C THR A 52 6.94 24.89 0.76
N GLN A 53 6.77 23.61 1.06
CA GLN A 53 5.45 23.00 1.19
C GLN A 53 4.67 23.70 2.32
N ILE A 54 3.55 24.30 1.96
CA ILE A 54 2.68 24.99 2.92
C ILE A 54 1.82 23.98 3.70
N HIS A 55 1.41 22.90 3.04
CA HIS A 55 0.51 21.90 3.62
C HIS A 55 0.82 20.50 3.08
N LYS A 56 0.61 19.46 3.90
CA LYS A 56 0.88 18.04 3.53
C LYS A 56 0.02 17.50 2.37
N SER A 57 -0.95 18.27 1.88
CA SER A 57 -1.68 17.95 0.65
C SER A 57 -0.94 18.33 -0.63
N HIS A 58 0.09 19.16 -0.53
CA HIS A 58 0.90 19.58 -1.67
C HIS A 58 2.10 18.64 -1.86
N ILE A 59 2.50 18.47 -3.11
CA ILE A 59 3.70 17.72 -3.46
C ILE A 59 4.90 18.65 -3.40
N ASP A 60 5.89 18.29 -2.58
CA ASP A 60 7.19 18.92 -2.51
C ASP A 60 8.30 17.97 -3.00
N TYR A 61 9.54 18.38 -2.87
CA TYR A 61 10.71 17.59 -3.23
C TYR A 61 10.75 16.21 -2.55
N TYR A 62 10.40 16.14 -1.26
CA TYR A 62 10.39 14.88 -0.50
C TYR A 62 9.25 13.96 -0.90
N VAL A 63 8.06 14.49 -1.10
CA VAL A 63 6.89 13.73 -1.60
C VAL A 63 7.18 13.18 -3.00
N ALA A 64 7.76 13.99 -3.90
CA ALA A 64 8.11 13.54 -5.25
C ALA A 64 9.14 12.40 -5.22
N ASN A 65 10.14 12.45 -4.33
CA ASN A 65 11.06 11.34 -4.12
C ASN A 65 10.35 10.11 -3.52
N GLY A 66 9.40 10.27 -2.61
CA GLY A 66 8.56 9.18 -2.14
C GLY A 66 7.77 8.50 -3.27
N ILE A 67 7.21 9.28 -4.20
CA ILE A 67 6.54 8.75 -5.40
C ILE A 67 7.55 8.02 -6.31
N LYS A 68 8.75 8.59 -6.53
CA LYS A 68 9.82 7.95 -7.27
C LYS A 68 10.22 6.61 -6.66
N SER A 69 10.28 6.52 -5.33
CA SER A 69 10.62 5.26 -4.65
C SER A 69 9.59 4.16 -4.94
N ARG A 70 8.29 4.47 -4.98
CA ARG A 70 7.22 3.53 -5.39
C ARG A 70 7.39 3.08 -6.85
N ILE A 71 7.65 4.03 -7.76
CA ILE A 71 7.87 3.76 -9.19
C ILE A 71 9.07 2.83 -9.38
N ALA A 72 10.18 3.14 -8.73
CA ALA A 72 11.41 2.35 -8.81
C ALA A 72 11.23 0.94 -8.20
N LEU A 73 10.51 0.84 -7.08
CA LEU A 73 10.20 -0.44 -6.43
C LEU A 73 9.42 -1.37 -7.36
N VAL A 74 8.39 -0.86 -8.05
CA VAL A 74 7.59 -1.63 -9.02
C VAL A 74 8.43 -2.09 -10.22
N GLN A 75 9.42 -1.30 -10.63
CA GLN A 75 10.34 -1.63 -11.72
C GLN A 75 11.55 -2.48 -11.28
N ASN A 76 11.63 -2.89 -10.01
CA ASN A 76 12.79 -3.60 -9.43
C ASN A 76 14.11 -2.83 -9.55
N ARG A 77 14.06 -1.50 -9.63
CA ARG A 77 15.23 -0.62 -9.65
C ARG A 77 15.66 -0.29 -8.21
N TRP A 78 16.28 -1.30 -7.57
CA TRP A 78 16.54 -1.28 -6.12
C TRP A 78 17.37 -0.09 -5.66
N LYS A 79 18.42 0.29 -6.42
CA LYS A 79 19.26 1.45 -6.07
C LYS A 79 18.46 2.75 -6.13
N ASP A 80 17.66 2.93 -7.16
CA ASP A 80 16.83 4.14 -7.30
C ASP A 80 15.73 4.20 -6.23
N ALA A 81 15.14 3.04 -5.90
CA ALA A 81 14.15 2.94 -4.83
C ALA A 81 14.76 3.30 -3.46
N LEU A 82 15.98 2.81 -3.18
CA LEU A 82 16.74 3.12 -1.98
C LEU A 82 17.02 4.61 -1.88
N ASP A 83 17.67 5.19 -2.89
CA ASP A 83 18.09 6.59 -2.86
C ASP A 83 16.88 7.53 -2.71
N ALA A 84 15.81 7.26 -3.46
CA ALA A 84 14.61 8.07 -3.41
C ALA A 84 13.86 7.94 -2.06
N ALA A 85 13.82 6.74 -1.46
CA ALA A 85 13.20 6.53 -0.14
C ALA A 85 14.00 7.26 0.96
N GLN A 86 15.33 7.21 0.91
CA GLN A 86 16.20 7.91 1.84
C GLN A 86 15.99 9.42 1.78
N ILE A 87 15.99 10.01 0.58
CA ILE A 87 15.70 11.45 0.41
C ILE A 87 14.32 11.79 0.98
N ALA A 88 13.29 10.99 0.70
CA ALA A 88 11.95 11.26 1.21
C ALA A 88 11.87 11.20 2.75
N LEU A 89 12.65 10.32 3.38
CA LEU A 89 12.74 10.20 4.85
C LEU A 89 13.51 11.35 5.51
N GLU A 90 14.31 12.11 4.75
CA GLU A 90 15.00 13.32 5.24
C GLU A 90 14.08 14.53 5.43
N LYS A 91 12.79 14.42 5.05
CA LYS A 91 11.82 15.49 5.28
C LYS A 91 11.84 15.93 6.74
N PRO A 92 12.06 17.24 7.02
CA PRO A 92 12.03 17.76 8.38
C PRO A 92 10.75 17.38 9.13
N ASP A 93 10.89 16.97 10.39
CA ASP A 93 9.82 16.56 11.31
C ASP A 93 9.07 15.24 10.93
N LEU A 94 9.40 14.60 9.83
CA LEU A 94 8.88 13.28 9.49
C LEU A 94 9.53 12.24 10.41
N LYS A 95 8.71 11.43 11.09
CA LYS A 95 9.17 10.38 12.01
C LYS A 95 8.29 9.16 11.88
N LEU A 96 8.79 8.00 12.27
CA LEU A 96 7.94 6.82 12.43
C LEU A 96 6.86 7.07 13.51
N ALA A 97 5.66 6.58 13.27
CA ALA A 97 4.59 6.60 14.25
C ALA A 97 5.01 5.82 15.51
N GLY A 98 4.98 6.48 16.63
CA GLY A 98 5.16 5.84 17.93
C GLY A 98 3.94 5.04 18.36
N THR A 99 4.05 4.28 19.45
CA THR A 99 2.98 3.42 19.94
C THR A 99 1.65 4.17 20.14
N SER A 100 1.70 5.41 20.62
CA SER A 100 0.49 6.22 20.80
C SER A 100 -0.14 6.67 19.48
N ASP A 101 0.67 6.90 18.44
CA ASP A 101 0.17 7.33 17.13
C ASP A 101 -0.51 6.19 16.39
N LEU A 102 -0.03 4.96 16.57
CA LEU A 102 -0.59 3.76 15.96
C LEU A 102 -2.05 3.48 16.37
N THR A 103 -2.54 4.12 17.43
CA THR A 103 -3.90 3.92 17.97
C THR A 103 -4.86 5.06 17.64
N LYS A 104 -4.44 6.06 16.86
CA LYS A 104 -5.22 7.30 16.62
C LYS A 104 -6.17 7.25 15.41
N GLY A 105 -6.26 6.11 14.70
CA GLY A 105 -7.25 5.95 13.63
C GLY A 105 -6.76 6.34 12.24
N PHE A 106 -5.50 6.75 12.05
CA PHE A 106 -4.90 7.10 10.75
C PHE A 106 -5.76 8.06 9.92
N ASN A 107 -6.19 9.15 10.52
CA ASN A 107 -7.24 10.02 10.04
C ASN A 107 -6.90 11.52 10.03
N GLN A 108 -5.63 11.87 10.25
CA GLN A 108 -5.18 13.27 10.32
C GLN A 108 -3.80 13.44 9.66
N LEU A 109 -3.68 14.42 8.78
CA LEU A 109 -2.40 14.79 8.16
C LEU A 109 -1.36 15.29 9.19
N GLY A 110 -1.82 15.79 10.34
CA GLY A 110 -0.97 16.23 11.45
C GLY A 110 -0.15 15.12 12.12
N MET A 111 -0.42 13.85 11.86
CA MET A 111 0.39 12.74 12.39
C MET A 111 1.84 12.87 11.95
N VAL A 112 2.78 12.56 12.87
CA VAL A 112 4.22 12.73 12.66
C VAL A 112 4.79 11.86 11.52
N SER A 113 4.13 10.74 11.23
CA SER A 113 4.56 9.82 10.18
C SER A 113 3.98 10.13 8.81
N VAL A 114 3.03 11.06 8.70
CA VAL A 114 2.40 11.39 7.41
C VAL A 114 3.29 12.34 6.62
N LEU A 115 3.71 11.87 5.45
CA LEU A 115 4.44 12.68 4.48
C LEU A 115 3.48 13.41 3.53
N TRP A 116 2.43 12.72 3.05
CA TRP A 116 1.51 13.24 2.05
C TRP A 116 0.11 12.65 2.21
N GLY A 117 -0.92 13.46 1.92
CA GLY A 117 -2.31 13.05 1.96
C GLY A 117 -3.25 14.14 1.47
N ALA A 118 -4.55 13.93 1.62
CA ALA A 118 -5.56 14.94 1.35
C ALA A 118 -6.32 15.28 2.63
N GLU A 119 -6.38 16.56 2.96
CA GLU A 119 -7.26 17.08 4.00
C GLU A 119 -8.70 17.01 3.52
N ILE A 120 -9.60 16.53 4.36
CA ILE A 120 -11.02 16.46 4.08
C ILE A 120 -11.73 17.49 4.96
N GLN A 121 -12.31 18.50 4.33
CA GLN A 121 -13.04 19.57 4.99
C GLN A 121 -14.55 19.34 4.94
N LYS A 122 -15.27 19.96 5.88
CA LYS A 122 -16.73 19.85 5.96
C LYS A 122 -17.44 20.35 4.69
N SER A 123 -16.82 21.27 3.96
CA SER A 123 -17.30 21.75 2.67
C SER A 123 -17.20 20.73 1.53
N ASP A 124 -16.29 19.76 1.65
CA ASP A 124 -16.00 18.79 0.59
C ASP A 124 -17.03 17.67 0.49
N GLN A 125 -18.00 17.64 1.37
CA GLN A 125 -19.00 16.60 1.64
C GLN A 125 -19.30 15.68 0.45
N ILE A 126 -18.35 14.83 0.16
CA ILE A 126 -18.62 13.56 -0.51
C ILE A 126 -19.45 12.78 0.50
N GLY A 127 -20.67 12.39 0.15
CA GLY A 127 -21.58 11.76 1.10
C GLY A 127 -20.85 10.74 1.97
N ALA A 128 -21.02 10.82 3.27
CA ALA A 128 -20.30 10.04 4.27
C ALA A 128 -20.21 8.53 3.96
N TYR A 129 -21.23 8.01 3.28
CA TYR A 129 -21.30 6.62 2.82
C TYR A 129 -20.26 6.27 1.73
N ALA A 130 -19.83 7.23 0.91
CA ALA A 130 -18.86 6.99 -0.17
C ALA A 130 -17.41 7.27 0.25
N SER A 131 -17.18 7.76 1.48
CA SER A 131 -15.86 8.07 1.97
C SER A 131 -15.05 6.82 2.33
N PHE A 132 -13.73 6.94 2.33
CA PHE A 132 -12.84 5.87 2.79
C PHE A 132 -13.21 5.39 4.21
N PHE A 133 -13.38 6.33 5.14
CA PHE A 133 -13.73 5.99 6.52
C PHE A 133 -15.15 5.44 6.65
N GLY A 134 -16.09 5.86 5.80
CA GLY A 134 -17.42 5.27 5.72
C GLY A 134 -17.39 3.77 5.41
N HIS A 135 -16.38 3.32 4.65
CA HIS A 135 -16.16 1.90 4.33
C HIS A 135 -15.25 1.17 5.33
N MET A 136 -14.35 1.87 6.02
CA MET A 136 -13.34 1.23 6.86
C MET A 136 -13.65 1.27 8.35
N ASP A 137 -14.34 2.32 8.85
CA ASP A 137 -14.69 2.45 10.27
C ASP A 137 -15.79 1.46 10.65
N ALA A 138 -15.41 0.44 11.42
CA ALA A 138 -16.34 -0.60 11.88
C ALA A 138 -17.33 -0.13 12.96
N THR A 139 -17.23 1.13 13.43
CA THR A 139 -17.98 1.66 14.59
C THR A 139 -18.90 2.83 14.24
N ALA A 140 -18.74 3.41 13.04
CA ALA A 140 -19.41 4.66 12.66
C ALA A 140 -20.89 4.52 12.24
N GLY A 141 -21.43 3.31 12.19
CA GLY A 141 -22.81 3.08 11.74
C GLY A 141 -23.02 3.21 10.23
N MET A 142 -21.94 3.06 9.44
CA MET A 142 -21.94 3.12 7.98
C MET A 142 -21.53 1.80 7.34
N HIS A 143 -21.20 1.76 6.04
CA HIS A 143 -20.81 0.54 5.33
C HIS A 143 -19.77 -0.29 6.07
N GLY A 144 -18.74 0.36 6.65
CA GLY A 144 -17.71 -0.31 7.44
C GLY A 144 -18.25 -1.05 8.67
N SER A 145 -19.37 -0.61 9.24
CA SER A 145 -20.02 -1.27 10.37
C SER A 145 -20.88 -2.46 9.96
N TYR A 146 -21.52 -2.40 8.79
CA TYR A 146 -22.36 -3.49 8.28
C TYR A 146 -21.56 -4.54 7.51
N ASP A 147 -20.60 -4.09 6.70
CA ASP A 147 -19.70 -4.95 5.92
C ASP A 147 -18.24 -4.76 6.40
N ARG A 148 -17.96 -5.30 7.59
CA ARG A 148 -16.67 -5.12 8.26
C ARG A 148 -15.52 -5.70 7.46
N LYS A 149 -14.49 -4.88 7.24
CA LYS A 149 -13.25 -5.32 6.61
C LYS A 149 -12.40 -6.07 7.64
N CYS A 150 -11.97 -7.28 7.28
CA CYS A 150 -11.23 -8.15 8.18
C CYS A 150 -9.85 -8.46 7.61
N ILE A 151 -8.85 -8.49 8.49
CA ILE A 151 -7.57 -9.06 8.13
C ILE A 151 -7.69 -10.58 7.98
N SER A 152 -6.87 -11.19 7.13
CA SER A 152 -6.80 -12.65 7.04
C SER A 152 -6.36 -13.25 8.38
N ALA A 153 -7.02 -14.32 8.81
CA ALA A 153 -6.70 -15.02 10.06
C ALA A 153 -5.23 -15.44 10.11
N TRP A 154 -4.68 -15.90 8.98
CA TRP A 154 -3.26 -16.22 8.87
C TRP A 154 -2.38 -15.00 9.15
N LEU A 155 -2.64 -13.85 8.48
CA LEU A 155 -1.83 -12.64 8.65
C LEU A 155 -1.93 -12.09 10.08
N TYR A 156 -3.12 -12.14 10.69
CA TYR A 156 -3.30 -11.77 12.09
C TYR A 156 -2.44 -12.63 13.02
N LYS A 157 -2.38 -13.94 12.80
CA LYS A 157 -1.60 -14.87 13.61
C LYS A 157 -0.09 -14.72 13.42
N GLN A 158 0.36 -14.04 12.35
CA GLN A 158 1.78 -13.73 12.17
C GLN A 158 2.30 -12.65 13.13
N MET A 159 1.43 -11.81 13.70
CA MET A 159 1.83 -10.80 14.69
C MET A 159 2.01 -11.43 16.06
N GLY A 160 3.05 -11.02 16.79
CA GLY A 160 3.29 -11.42 18.17
C GLY A 160 2.12 -11.00 19.09
N LEU A 161 1.97 -11.69 20.21
CA LEU A 161 0.88 -11.40 21.17
C LEU A 161 1.00 -10.00 21.78
N GLN A 162 2.19 -9.42 21.78
CA GLN A 162 2.47 -8.08 22.29
C GLN A 162 2.64 -7.03 21.19
N ASP A 163 2.44 -7.41 19.93
CA ASP A 163 2.47 -6.45 18.83
C ASP A 163 1.29 -5.47 18.99
N ILE A 164 1.60 -4.19 19.09
CA ILE A 164 0.60 -3.15 19.32
C ILE A 164 -0.43 -3.10 18.19
N ARG A 165 -0.06 -3.45 16.97
CA ARG A 165 -0.97 -3.52 15.84
C ARG A 165 -1.97 -4.66 16.02
N ARG A 166 -1.52 -5.83 16.49
CA ARG A 166 -2.40 -6.95 16.82
C ARG A 166 -3.44 -6.56 17.87
N ILE A 167 -3.02 -5.79 18.87
CA ILE A 167 -3.86 -5.40 19.99
C ILE A 167 -4.85 -4.28 19.61
N SER A 168 -4.43 -3.35 18.73
CA SER A 168 -5.15 -2.08 18.52
C SER A 168 -5.86 -2.00 17.17
N TRP A 169 -5.37 -2.68 16.12
CA TRP A 169 -5.87 -2.49 14.75
C TRP A 169 -6.93 -3.48 14.34
N TRP A 170 -7.11 -4.55 15.11
CA TRP A 170 -8.12 -5.57 14.81
C TRP A 170 -8.78 -6.09 16.08
N LYS A 171 -10.02 -6.51 15.93
CA LYS A 171 -10.62 -7.39 16.94
C LYS A 171 -9.97 -8.76 16.84
N GLY A 172 -9.78 -9.40 17.98
CA GLY A 172 -9.29 -10.77 18.03
C GLY A 172 -10.29 -11.78 17.50
N GLU A 173 -9.99 -13.04 17.71
CA GLU A 173 -10.94 -14.12 17.46
C GLU A 173 -12.15 -14.01 18.39
N ILE A 174 -13.35 -14.10 17.85
CA ILE A 174 -14.61 -14.02 18.58
C ILE A 174 -15.23 -15.42 18.55
N ALA A 175 -15.30 -16.07 19.70
CA ALA A 175 -15.80 -17.44 19.84
C ALA A 175 -17.31 -17.56 19.57
N THR A 176 -18.06 -16.51 19.88
CA THR A 176 -19.50 -16.41 19.62
C THR A 176 -19.80 -15.09 18.96
N ALA A 177 -20.65 -15.09 17.95
CA ALA A 177 -21.11 -13.86 17.30
C ALA A 177 -21.79 -12.97 18.35
N LEU A 178 -21.11 -11.90 18.74
CA LEU A 178 -21.70 -10.86 19.59
C LEU A 178 -22.52 -9.95 18.68
N GLU A 179 -23.80 -9.81 18.98
CA GLU A 179 -24.62 -8.80 18.36
C GLU A 179 -24.14 -7.41 18.79
N ALA A 180 -23.88 -6.57 17.81
CA ALA A 180 -23.61 -5.16 18.01
C ALA A 180 -24.73 -4.35 17.36
N SER A 181 -24.86 -3.07 17.73
CA SER A 181 -25.89 -2.17 17.21
C SER A 181 -25.99 -2.13 15.68
N PHE A 182 -24.92 -2.52 14.98
CA PHE A 182 -24.79 -2.50 13.50
C PHE A 182 -24.50 -3.90 12.92
N GLY A 183 -25.13 -4.93 13.42
CA GLY A 183 -24.97 -6.31 12.98
C GLY A 183 -23.83 -7.06 13.68
N PRO A 184 -23.69 -8.38 13.46
CA PRO A 184 -22.81 -9.24 14.21
C PRO A 184 -21.33 -8.82 14.05
N GLN A 185 -20.60 -8.82 15.16
CA GLN A 185 -19.16 -8.61 15.11
C GLN A 185 -18.49 -9.78 14.42
N LYS A 186 -17.49 -9.48 13.59
CA LYS A 186 -16.67 -10.50 12.91
C LYS A 186 -15.29 -10.57 13.54
N SER A 187 -14.76 -11.78 13.71
CA SER A 187 -13.36 -12.00 14.07
C SER A 187 -12.43 -11.27 13.12
N TYR A 188 -11.37 -10.70 13.65
CA TYR A 188 -10.32 -10.01 12.89
C TYR A 188 -10.77 -8.75 12.13
N CYS A 189 -11.95 -8.16 12.44
CA CYS A 189 -12.37 -6.93 11.80
C CYS A 189 -11.48 -5.76 12.20
N THR A 190 -11.27 -4.83 11.25
CA THR A 190 -10.38 -3.69 11.46
C THR A 190 -10.93 -2.68 12.44
N THR A 191 -10.03 -2.13 13.26
CA THR A 191 -10.22 -0.94 14.08
C THR A 191 -9.09 0.07 13.82
N LYS A 192 -8.30 -0.17 12.77
CA LYS A 192 -7.16 0.67 12.37
C LYS A 192 -7.60 2.05 11.91
N PHE A 193 -8.71 2.11 11.18
CA PHE A 193 -9.19 3.35 10.57
C PHE A 193 -10.50 3.76 11.20
N THR A 194 -10.55 4.99 11.73
CA THR A 194 -11.75 5.57 12.31
C THR A 194 -11.88 7.02 11.85
N PHE A 195 -13.10 7.56 11.79
CA PHE A 195 -13.29 8.99 11.58
C PHE A 195 -12.55 9.79 12.66
N SER A 196 -12.01 10.95 12.32
CA SER A 196 -11.51 11.92 13.29
C SER A 196 -12.66 12.66 13.99
N ASP A 197 -13.74 12.88 13.26
CA ASP A 197 -15.03 13.37 13.77
C ASP A 197 -16.16 12.59 13.09
N VAL A 198 -16.76 11.67 13.83
CA VAL A 198 -17.87 10.83 13.35
C VAL A 198 -19.15 11.65 13.13
N THR A 199 -19.33 12.77 13.84
CA THR A 199 -20.54 13.62 13.74
C THR A 199 -20.55 14.41 12.43
N SER A 200 -19.39 14.88 12.02
CA SER A 200 -19.21 15.62 10.74
C SER A 200 -18.63 14.74 9.62
N TYR A 201 -18.38 13.44 9.89
CA TYR A 201 -17.82 12.47 8.96
C TYR A 201 -16.45 12.88 8.39
N LEU A 202 -15.60 13.46 9.23
CA LEU A 202 -14.29 13.94 8.84
C LEU A 202 -13.19 12.90 9.11
N GLY A 203 -12.21 12.90 8.25
CA GLY A 203 -10.99 12.13 8.36
C GLY A 203 -10.16 12.32 7.11
N ASP A 204 -8.88 12.67 7.28
CA ASP A 204 -7.97 12.94 6.17
C ASP A 204 -7.50 11.66 5.50
N ASN A 205 -7.42 11.66 4.18
CA ASN A 205 -6.90 10.54 3.41
C ASN A 205 -5.37 10.58 3.40
N ILE A 206 -4.74 9.59 4.02
CA ILE A 206 -3.28 9.46 4.06
C ILE A 206 -2.82 8.70 2.82
N TYR A 207 -1.92 9.29 2.03
CA TYR A 207 -1.40 8.70 0.79
C TYR A 207 0.01 8.14 0.94
N MET A 208 0.81 8.66 1.88
CA MET A 208 2.18 8.22 2.10
C MET A 208 2.62 8.47 3.54
N ARG A 209 3.27 7.48 4.14
CA ARG A 209 3.82 7.55 5.50
C ARG A 209 5.29 7.13 5.54
N ALA A 210 6.00 7.58 6.58
CA ALA A 210 7.39 7.22 6.82
C ALA A 210 7.64 5.70 6.86
N GLU A 211 6.69 4.94 7.40
CA GLU A 211 6.78 3.48 7.47
C GLU A 211 6.84 2.81 6.11
N GLU A 212 6.10 3.32 5.13
CA GLU A 212 6.17 2.80 3.77
C GLU A 212 7.54 3.01 3.15
N LEU A 213 8.10 4.21 3.36
CA LEU A 213 9.42 4.58 2.86
C LEU A 213 10.51 3.75 3.51
N LEU A 214 10.47 3.60 4.84
CA LEU A 214 11.44 2.77 5.57
C LEU A 214 11.38 1.31 5.12
N LEU A 215 10.19 0.75 4.95
CA LEU A 215 10.04 -0.63 4.48
C LEU A 215 10.46 -0.79 3.00
N THR A 216 10.32 0.26 2.19
CA THR A 216 10.86 0.29 0.82
C THR A 216 12.38 0.34 0.83
N GLU A 217 12.98 1.16 1.70
CA GLU A 217 14.42 1.23 1.91
C GLU A 217 14.97 -0.13 2.40
N ALA A 218 14.34 -0.74 3.40
CA ALA A 218 14.76 -2.04 3.93
C ALA A 218 14.70 -3.15 2.87
N GLU A 219 13.64 -3.18 2.04
CA GLU A 219 13.55 -4.13 0.92
C GLU A 219 14.65 -3.89 -0.10
N ALA A 220 14.87 -2.64 -0.51
CA ALA A 220 15.90 -2.29 -1.47
C ALA A 220 17.30 -2.65 -0.97
N LEU A 221 17.63 -2.37 0.29
CA LEU A 221 18.88 -2.79 0.91
C LEU A 221 19.05 -4.31 0.94
N CYS A 222 17.99 -5.04 1.30
CA CYS A 222 18.01 -6.50 1.31
C CYS A 222 18.25 -7.06 -0.11
N ARG A 223 17.59 -6.51 -1.13
CA ARG A 223 17.76 -6.89 -2.54
C ARG A 223 19.17 -6.57 -3.07
N LEU A 224 19.81 -5.53 -2.53
CA LEU A 224 21.20 -5.14 -2.82
C LEU A 224 22.22 -5.89 -1.94
N GLU A 225 21.80 -6.88 -1.17
CA GLU A 225 22.62 -7.70 -0.28
C GLU A 225 23.29 -6.90 0.87
N ARG A 226 22.77 -5.71 1.17
CA ARG A 226 23.19 -4.87 2.31
C ARG A 226 22.41 -5.26 3.56
N TYR A 227 22.50 -6.52 3.95
CA TYR A 227 21.66 -7.15 5.00
C TYR A 227 21.81 -6.49 6.37
N GLY A 228 23.03 -6.11 6.76
CA GLY A 228 23.26 -5.45 8.05
C GLY A 228 22.49 -4.15 8.20
N GLU A 229 22.44 -3.34 7.15
CA GLU A 229 21.70 -2.08 7.14
C GLU A 229 20.19 -2.33 7.13
N ALA A 230 19.72 -3.28 6.30
CA ALA A 230 18.32 -3.68 6.30
C ALA A 230 17.86 -4.17 7.68
N ARG A 231 18.67 -4.96 8.40
CA ARG A 231 18.38 -5.41 9.76
C ARG A 231 18.27 -4.26 10.75
N THR A 232 19.17 -3.28 10.67
CA THR A 232 19.13 -2.09 11.53
C THR A 232 17.85 -1.30 11.35
N LEU A 233 17.39 -1.13 10.10
CA LEU A 233 16.10 -0.49 9.82
C LEU A 233 14.93 -1.30 10.37
N MET A 234 14.95 -2.62 10.16
CA MET A 234 13.90 -3.50 10.65
C MET A 234 13.86 -3.59 12.17
N GLU A 235 15.00 -3.52 12.86
CA GLU A 235 15.08 -3.42 14.32
C GLU A 235 14.43 -2.11 14.80
N THR A 236 14.82 -0.98 14.19
CA THR A 236 14.25 0.35 14.50
C THR A 236 12.74 0.36 14.32
N PHE A 237 12.26 -0.15 13.20
CA PHE A 237 10.84 -0.24 12.90
C PHE A 237 10.10 -1.19 13.86
N GLY A 238 10.60 -2.41 13.98
CA GLY A 238 9.88 -3.51 14.64
C GLY A 238 9.79 -3.35 16.16
N THR A 239 10.81 -2.78 16.81
CA THR A 239 10.80 -2.58 18.26
C THR A 239 9.77 -1.55 18.73
N ILE A 240 9.37 -0.62 17.88
CA ILE A 240 8.24 0.29 18.15
C ILE A 240 6.91 -0.48 18.16
N ARG A 241 6.79 -1.56 17.38
CA ARG A 241 5.57 -2.38 17.24
C ARG A 241 5.51 -3.47 18.30
N GLU A 242 6.64 -4.14 18.53
CA GLU A 242 6.78 -5.23 19.50
C GLU A 242 8.14 -5.15 20.17
N ARG A 243 8.18 -4.94 21.48
CA ARG A 243 9.44 -4.80 22.25
C ARG A 243 10.42 -5.97 22.04
N SER A 244 9.91 -7.16 21.83
CA SER A 244 10.71 -8.38 21.64
C SER A 244 10.93 -8.74 20.16
N TYR A 245 10.72 -7.80 19.26
CA TYR A 245 10.75 -8.02 17.80
C TYR A 245 12.04 -8.69 17.32
N VAL A 246 13.20 -8.20 17.75
CA VAL A 246 14.51 -8.76 17.34
C VAL A 246 14.56 -10.24 17.66
N ARG A 247 14.44 -10.59 18.93
CA ARG A 247 14.51 -11.98 19.40
C ARG A 247 13.43 -12.89 18.80
N ASN A 248 12.23 -12.36 18.65
CA ASN A 248 11.08 -13.15 18.20
C ASN A 248 11.06 -13.35 16.69
N ARG A 249 11.67 -12.46 15.93
CA ARG A 249 11.58 -12.43 14.48
C ARG A 249 12.92 -12.26 13.77
N LEU A 250 13.66 -11.17 13.96
CA LEU A 250 14.89 -10.91 13.20
C LEU A 250 15.97 -11.98 13.42
N ASP A 251 16.14 -12.46 14.65
CA ASP A 251 17.13 -13.51 14.96
C ASP A 251 16.77 -14.87 14.37
N LYS A 252 15.56 -15.02 13.82
CA LYS A 252 15.06 -16.29 13.29
C LYS A 252 15.10 -16.40 11.77
N VAL A 253 15.47 -15.33 11.09
CA VAL A 253 15.54 -15.30 9.63
C VAL A 253 16.97 -15.18 9.15
N SER A 254 17.27 -15.88 8.05
CA SER A 254 18.58 -15.84 7.40
C SER A 254 18.71 -14.63 6.50
N ASP A 255 19.95 -14.18 6.28
CA ASP A 255 20.25 -13.16 5.28
C ASP A 255 20.07 -13.74 3.89
N SER A 256 19.06 -13.25 3.17
CA SER A 256 18.77 -13.64 1.80
C SER A 256 17.88 -12.59 1.13
N LYS A 257 18.19 -12.30 -0.14
CA LYS A 257 17.35 -11.49 -1.04
C LYS A 257 16.25 -12.29 -1.72
N GLU A 258 16.22 -13.60 -1.54
CA GLU A 258 15.23 -14.48 -2.15
C GLU A 258 14.03 -14.63 -1.24
N MET A 259 12.83 -14.59 -1.84
CA MET A 259 11.60 -14.94 -1.14
C MET A 259 11.53 -16.46 -0.97
N SER A 260 11.07 -16.91 0.19
CA SER A 260 10.63 -18.28 0.34
C SER A 260 9.35 -18.50 -0.48
N VAL A 261 9.31 -19.56 -1.26
CA VAL A 261 8.19 -19.89 -2.17
C VAL A 261 6.85 -19.98 -1.41
N ASP A 262 6.87 -20.27 -0.12
CA ASP A 262 5.69 -20.50 0.70
C ASP A 262 5.07 -19.25 1.35
N VAL A 263 5.75 -18.08 1.29
CA VAL A 263 5.25 -16.86 1.97
C VAL A 263 3.94 -16.36 1.41
N TYR A 264 3.60 -16.67 0.16
CA TYR A 264 2.48 -16.07 -0.53
C TYR A 264 1.50 -17.03 -1.21
N GLY A 265 1.65 -18.35 -1.06
CA GLY A 265 0.54 -19.04 -1.54
C GLY A 265 0.60 -20.42 -2.15
N THR A 266 1.64 -21.17 -1.98
CA THR A 266 1.62 -22.55 -2.49
C THR A 266 1.49 -23.61 -1.39
N GLY A 267 1.65 -23.23 -0.12
CA GLY A 267 1.58 -24.12 1.03
C GLY A 267 0.50 -23.76 2.04
N THR A 268 0.16 -24.71 2.88
CA THR A 268 -0.83 -24.55 3.96
C THR A 268 -0.34 -23.70 5.13
N SER A 269 0.96 -23.42 5.20
CA SER A 269 1.59 -22.58 6.24
C SER A 269 2.85 -21.94 5.67
N PRO A 270 2.74 -20.75 5.09
CA PRO A 270 3.92 -20.02 4.62
C PRO A 270 4.85 -19.72 5.80
N GLU A 271 6.07 -20.18 5.74
CA GLU A 271 7.08 -19.94 6.75
C GLU A 271 7.92 -18.72 6.38
N ILE A 272 8.15 -17.86 7.36
CA ILE A 272 9.05 -16.71 7.22
C ILE A 272 10.47 -17.21 7.50
N LYS A 273 11.29 -17.34 6.46
CA LYS A 273 12.63 -17.95 6.53
C LYS A 273 13.76 -16.97 6.27
N THR A 274 13.49 -15.94 5.47
CA THR A 274 14.52 -14.98 5.03
C THR A 274 14.23 -13.58 5.54
N LEU A 275 15.27 -12.75 5.55
CA LEU A 275 15.10 -11.31 5.88
C LEU A 275 14.13 -10.64 4.93
N LEU A 276 14.16 -10.98 3.65
CA LEU A 276 13.21 -10.46 2.68
C LEU A 276 11.77 -10.86 3.01
N ASP A 277 11.53 -12.13 3.38
CA ASP A 277 10.21 -12.61 3.80
C ASP A 277 9.68 -11.77 4.97
N GLU A 278 10.54 -11.51 5.95
CA GLU A 278 10.16 -10.72 7.12
C GLU A 278 9.83 -9.26 6.75
N ILE A 279 10.64 -8.62 5.91
CA ILE A 279 10.39 -7.26 5.42
C ILE A 279 9.03 -7.18 4.70
N LEU A 280 8.78 -8.11 3.78
CA LEU A 280 7.54 -8.17 3.01
C LEU A 280 6.32 -8.48 3.88
N LEU A 281 6.48 -9.32 4.89
CA LEU A 281 5.43 -9.58 5.88
C LEU A 281 5.10 -8.31 6.68
N GLN A 282 6.12 -7.63 7.17
CA GLN A 282 5.93 -6.39 7.93
C GLN A 282 5.27 -5.30 7.07
N ARG A 283 5.67 -5.19 5.80
CA ARG A 283 5.03 -4.30 4.82
C ARG A 283 3.54 -4.64 4.65
N ARG A 284 3.21 -5.92 4.51
CA ARG A 284 1.83 -6.38 4.36
C ARG A 284 0.96 -6.11 5.60
N ILE A 285 1.52 -6.23 6.81
CA ILE A 285 0.81 -5.91 8.06
C ILE A 285 0.67 -4.40 8.23
N GLU A 286 1.77 -3.66 8.09
CA GLU A 286 1.83 -2.22 8.36
C GLU A 286 0.93 -1.42 7.42
N LEU A 287 0.96 -1.73 6.14
CA LEU A 287 0.22 -1.02 5.10
C LEU A 287 -1.15 -1.64 4.79
N TRP A 288 -1.66 -2.52 5.66
CA TRP A 288 -2.98 -3.12 5.47
C TRP A 288 -4.07 -2.02 5.40
N GLY A 289 -4.90 -2.09 4.35
CA GLY A 289 -5.96 -1.10 4.11
C GLY A 289 -5.47 0.24 3.56
N GLU A 290 -4.17 0.42 3.37
CA GLU A 290 -3.54 1.57 2.74
C GLU A 290 -3.14 1.24 1.29
N THR A 291 -2.12 1.88 0.78
CA THR A 291 -1.64 1.71 -0.59
C THR A 291 -0.96 0.34 -0.77
N GLY A 292 -1.16 -0.29 -1.91
CA GLY A 292 -0.09 -1.06 -2.51
C GLY A 292 -0.16 -2.57 -2.48
N ARG A 293 -1.06 -3.26 -1.76
CA ARG A 293 -1.01 -4.73 -1.75
C ARG A 293 -1.15 -5.36 -3.14
N LEU A 294 -2.02 -4.83 -4.00
CA LEU A 294 -2.13 -5.32 -5.37
C LEU A 294 -0.83 -5.09 -6.15
N PHE A 295 -0.20 -3.92 -6.00
CA PHE A 295 1.08 -3.63 -6.62
C PHE A 295 2.20 -4.57 -6.12
N ASP A 296 2.22 -4.90 -4.82
CA ASP A 296 3.15 -5.89 -4.28
C ASP A 296 2.91 -7.29 -4.88
N VAL A 297 1.65 -7.70 -5.02
CA VAL A 297 1.30 -8.98 -5.67
C VAL A 297 1.80 -9.03 -7.11
N LEU A 298 1.56 -7.97 -7.88
CA LEU A 298 1.95 -7.89 -9.28
C LEU A 298 3.48 -7.84 -9.45
N ARG A 299 4.18 -6.95 -8.74
CA ARG A 299 5.63 -6.79 -8.87
C ARG A 299 6.43 -7.99 -8.35
N LEU A 300 5.94 -8.65 -7.30
CA LEU A 300 6.56 -9.83 -6.72
C LEU A 300 6.16 -11.11 -7.47
N ARG A 301 5.22 -11.01 -8.41
CA ARG A 301 4.66 -12.14 -9.17
C ARG A 301 4.17 -13.26 -8.23
N VAL A 302 3.36 -12.88 -7.25
CA VAL A 302 2.76 -13.79 -6.28
C VAL A 302 1.25 -13.79 -6.45
N GLY A 303 0.60 -14.88 -6.09
CA GLY A 303 -0.86 -14.99 -6.14
C GLY A 303 -1.52 -14.66 -4.80
N TYR A 304 -2.82 -14.91 -4.74
CA TYR A 304 -3.60 -14.91 -3.51
C TYR A 304 -3.96 -16.33 -3.12
N TYR A 305 -3.83 -16.63 -1.83
CA TYR A 305 -4.32 -17.87 -1.26
C TYR A 305 -5.25 -17.60 -0.09
N ARG A 306 -6.51 -18.02 -0.20
CA ARG A 306 -7.55 -17.79 0.79
C ARG A 306 -8.28 -19.05 1.21
N ASP A 307 -8.01 -20.20 0.57
CA ASP A 307 -8.62 -21.49 0.86
C ASP A 307 -7.67 -22.36 1.69
N TYR A 308 -7.55 -22.05 2.98
CA TYR A 308 -6.75 -22.80 3.94
C TYR A 308 -7.59 -23.10 5.19
N GLU A 309 -7.21 -24.12 5.94
CA GLU A 309 -7.87 -24.49 7.19
C GLU A 309 -7.86 -23.33 8.20
N GLY A 310 -9.02 -22.97 8.73
CA GLY A 310 -9.18 -21.83 9.64
C GLY A 310 -9.18 -20.46 8.94
N SER A 311 -9.34 -20.43 7.61
CA SER A 311 -9.54 -19.20 6.86
C SER A 311 -10.84 -18.51 7.26
N ASN A 312 -10.79 -17.20 7.49
CA ASN A 312 -11.96 -16.36 7.73
C ASN A 312 -12.53 -15.70 6.47
N HIS A 313 -12.04 -16.07 5.30
CA HIS A 313 -12.56 -15.57 4.04
C HIS A 313 -13.82 -16.33 3.61
N VAL A 314 -14.89 -15.60 3.32
CA VAL A 314 -16.16 -16.18 2.86
C VAL A 314 -16.03 -16.73 1.44
N VAL A 315 -15.36 -15.97 0.56
CA VAL A 315 -15.04 -16.39 -0.80
C VAL A 315 -13.66 -17.03 -0.81
N LYS A 316 -13.66 -18.33 -1.06
CA LYS A 316 -12.42 -19.09 -1.25
C LYS A 316 -11.98 -18.86 -2.69
N LEU A 317 -10.85 -18.20 -2.84
CA LEU A 317 -10.25 -18.03 -4.14
C LEU A 317 -9.63 -19.35 -4.58
N SER A 318 -9.90 -19.73 -5.82
CA SER A 318 -9.44 -20.99 -6.42
C SER A 318 -7.93 -21.06 -6.61
N ASP A 319 -7.44 -22.20 -7.07
CA ASP A 319 -6.02 -22.39 -7.40
C ASP A 319 -5.53 -21.44 -8.50
N GLU A 320 -6.42 -20.95 -9.37
CA GLU A 320 -6.07 -19.98 -10.41
C GLU A 320 -5.51 -18.67 -9.83
N THR A 321 -6.09 -18.20 -8.71
CA THR A 321 -5.62 -16.95 -8.08
C THR A 321 -4.27 -17.07 -7.39
N ARG A 322 -3.75 -18.29 -7.24
CA ARG A 322 -2.39 -18.53 -6.73
C ARG A 322 -1.33 -18.26 -7.79
N GLN A 323 -1.72 -18.24 -9.06
CA GLN A 323 -0.76 -18.06 -10.15
C GLN A 323 -0.36 -16.59 -10.28
N PRO A 324 0.92 -16.30 -10.48
CA PRO A 324 1.41 -14.93 -10.60
C PRO A 324 0.92 -14.19 -11.84
N ASP A 325 0.44 -14.91 -12.81
CA ASP A 325 -0.10 -14.43 -14.08
C ASP A 325 -1.61 -14.54 -14.20
N TYR A 326 -2.30 -14.72 -13.05
CA TYR A 326 -3.76 -14.77 -13.03
C TYR A 326 -4.37 -13.54 -13.72
N LYS A 327 -5.12 -13.77 -14.77
CA LYS A 327 -5.70 -12.70 -15.61
C LYS A 327 -6.56 -11.71 -14.85
N GLY A 328 -7.22 -12.11 -13.78
CA GLY A 328 -8.02 -11.24 -12.92
C GLY A 328 -7.23 -10.17 -12.17
N PHE A 329 -5.89 -10.18 -12.22
CA PHE A 329 -5.07 -9.09 -11.70
C PHE A 329 -4.93 -7.92 -12.68
N ILE A 330 -5.35 -8.07 -13.92
CA ILE A 330 -5.30 -7.04 -14.96
C ILE A 330 -6.71 -6.55 -15.20
N LEU A 331 -6.93 -5.25 -15.02
CA LEU A 331 -8.23 -4.66 -15.27
C LEU A 331 -8.53 -4.63 -16.76
N THR A 332 -9.78 -4.89 -17.12
CA THR A 332 -10.26 -4.72 -18.49
C THR A 332 -10.31 -3.24 -18.86
N ILE A 333 -10.09 -2.95 -20.14
CA ILE A 333 -10.23 -1.59 -20.66
C ILE A 333 -11.73 -1.29 -20.77
N PRO A 334 -12.21 -0.16 -20.23
CA PRO A 334 -13.62 0.21 -20.31
C PRO A 334 -14.09 0.37 -21.76
N GLN A 335 -15.34 0.00 -22.03
CA GLN A 335 -15.94 0.16 -23.38
C GLN A 335 -15.89 1.61 -23.86
N SER A 336 -16.04 2.57 -22.96
CA SER A 336 -15.97 4.00 -23.29
C SER A 336 -14.65 4.45 -23.89
N GLU A 337 -13.54 3.75 -23.60
CA GLU A 337 -12.25 4.03 -24.26
C GLU A 337 -12.30 3.61 -25.72
N PHE A 338 -12.84 2.44 -26.03
CA PHE A 338 -13.00 1.97 -27.40
C PHE A 338 -13.98 2.82 -28.21
N ASP A 339 -15.08 3.24 -27.57
CA ASP A 339 -16.08 4.08 -28.22
C ASP A 339 -15.54 5.49 -28.55
N GLY A 340 -14.62 5.99 -27.73
CA GLY A 340 -14.01 7.32 -27.88
C GLY A 340 -12.68 7.36 -28.64
N ASN A 341 -12.04 6.21 -28.85
CA ASN A 341 -10.70 6.12 -29.41
C ASN A 341 -10.67 5.26 -30.69
N ILE A 342 -10.71 5.92 -31.84
CA ILE A 342 -10.73 5.27 -33.16
C ILE A 342 -9.47 4.47 -33.48
N ASN A 343 -8.40 4.63 -32.72
CA ASN A 343 -7.11 3.95 -32.90
C ASN A 343 -6.96 2.74 -31.94
N MET A 344 -8.07 2.32 -31.30
CA MET A 344 -8.12 1.12 -30.47
C MET A 344 -9.24 0.18 -30.94
N ASP A 345 -8.89 -1.09 -31.10
CA ASP A 345 -9.82 -2.15 -31.47
C ASP A 345 -10.29 -2.90 -30.21
N PRO A 346 -11.63 -3.02 -29.97
CA PRO A 346 -12.16 -3.64 -28.75
C PRO A 346 -11.86 -5.15 -28.64
N ILE A 347 -11.43 -5.81 -29.71
CA ILE A 347 -11.06 -7.23 -29.72
C ILE A 347 -9.55 -7.38 -29.60
N ALA A 348 -8.80 -6.66 -30.44
CA ALA A 348 -7.34 -6.80 -30.52
C ALA A 348 -6.60 -6.12 -29.34
N ASP A 349 -7.14 -4.99 -28.85
CA ASP A 349 -6.50 -4.19 -27.81
C ASP A 349 -7.04 -4.46 -26.40
N GLN A 350 -8.08 -5.28 -26.24
CA GLN A 350 -8.61 -5.61 -24.90
C GLN A 350 -7.59 -6.44 -24.08
N ASN A 351 -7.49 -6.14 -22.82
CA ASN A 351 -6.72 -6.97 -21.89
C ASN A 351 -7.38 -8.36 -21.75
N PRO A 352 -6.61 -9.42 -21.45
CA PRO A 352 -7.16 -10.77 -21.29
C PRO A 352 -8.30 -10.80 -20.27
N LEU A 353 -9.41 -11.45 -20.64
CA LEU A 353 -10.60 -11.68 -19.80
C LEU A 353 -10.47 -12.98 -19.00
#